data_2dc37ef0f7a2a8486d8a590bdee1ea20
#
_entry.id   2dc37ef0f7a2a8486d8a590bdee1ea20
#
_cell.length_a   1.000
_cell.length_b   1.000
_cell.length_c   1.000
_cell.angle_alpha   90.00
_cell.angle_beta   90.00
_cell.angle_gamma   90.00
#
_symmetry.space_group_name_H-M   'P 1'
#
loop_
_entity.id
_entity.type
_entity.pdbx_description
1 polymer ?
#
loop_
_entity_poly.entity_id
_entity_poly.type
_entity_poly.pdbx_seq_one_letter_code
_entity_poly.pdbx_strand_id
1 'polypeptide(L)'
;MKNIDIAVIGSGIGGSLISALNKNKDLILFEKDKNLGGCASTFKRNAAYFNAGATTFVGYENNHPIKNIFDEVGVIPNIVESKIAIRTIQNKRIVDRVANFEEFLTNLNNVYYHKNNRVFWKTIKEIDERFWTLKKVYFAKYGLQAYAKTALFVAE
;
A
#
# COMPACT_ATOMS: atom_id res chain seq x y z
N MET A 1 -33.78 -18.87 12.69
CA MET A 1 -32.35 -18.45 12.73
C MET A 1 -32.00 -17.93 11.34
N LYS A 2 -31.31 -16.80 11.28
CA LYS A 2 -30.80 -16.30 10.00
C LYS A 2 -29.55 -17.11 9.63
N ASN A 3 -29.53 -17.71 8.45
CA ASN A 3 -28.33 -18.40 7.96
C ASN A 3 -27.30 -17.34 7.56
N ILE A 4 -26.06 -17.55 7.97
CA ILE A 4 -24.91 -16.72 7.62
C ILE A 4 -23.99 -17.51 6.71
N ASP A 5 -23.69 -16.96 5.53
CA ASP A 5 -22.81 -17.63 4.56
C ASP A 5 -21.34 -17.48 4.94
N ILE A 6 -20.98 -16.30 5.46
CA ILE A 6 -19.58 -15.94 5.75
C ILE A 6 -19.49 -15.24 7.10
N ALA A 7 -18.60 -15.75 7.97
CA ALA A 7 -18.20 -15.08 9.20
C ALA A 7 -16.76 -14.57 9.07
N VAL A 8 -16.55 -13.26 9.19
CA VAL A 8 -15.24 -12.62 9.12
C VAL A 8 -14.83 -12.17 10.51
N ILE A 9 -13.61 -12.47 10.91
CA ILE A 9 -13.05 -12.06 12.21
C ILE A 9 -11.97 -10.99 11.98
N GLY A 10 -12.22 -9.81 12.53
CA GLY A 10 -11.37 -8.64 12.42
C GLY A 10 -11.67 -7.76 11.22
N SER A 11 -11.75 -6.45 11.46
CA SER A 11 -12.02 -5.41 10.46
C SER A 11 -10.74 -4.73 9.92
N GLY A 12 -9.58 -5.36 10.08
CA GLY A 12 -8.37 -4.91 9.42
C GLY A 12 -8.51 -4.97 7.89
N ILE A 13 -7.50 -4.53 7.14
CA ILE A 13 -7.56 -4.44 5.67
C ILE A 13 -8.05 -5.75 5.02
N GLY A 14 -7.56 -6.90 5.48
CA GLY A 14 -7.96 -8.21 4.94
C GLY A 14 -9.44 -8.52 5.17
N GLY A 15 -9.92 -8.38 6.41
CA GLY A 15 -11.33 -8.62 6.74
C GLY A 15 -12.27 -7.65 6.04
N SER A 16 -11.91 -6.38 5.98
CA SER A 16 -12.69 -5.37 5.26
C SER A 16 -12.77 -5.65 3.77
N LEU A 17 -11.66 -6.04 3.12
CA LEU A 17 -11.63 -6.40 1.69
C LEU A 17 -12.48 -7.65 1.40
N ILE A 18 -12.34 -8.71 2.19
CA ILE A 18 -13.15 -9.92 2.04
C ILE A 18 -14.64 -9.60 2.18
N SER A 19 -14.99 -8.77 3.17
CA SER A 19 -16.38 -8.37 3.38
C SER A 19 -16.93 -7.54 2.20
N ALA A 20 -16.15 -6.60 1.70
CA ALA A 20 -16.55 -5.75 0.58
C ALA A 20 -16.73 -6.54 -0.72
N LEU A 21 -15.81 -7.45 -1.03
CA LEU A 21 -15.87 -8.32 -2.22
C LEU A 21 -17.02 -9.36 -2.15
N ASN A 22 -17.51 -9.67 -0.95
CA ASN A 22 -18.62 -10.61 -0.75
C ASN A 22 -19.91 -9.90 -0.30
N LYS A 23 -20.09 -8.62 -0.67
CA LYS A 23 -21.26 -7.81 -0.28
C LYS A 23 -22.63 -8.41 -0.66
N ASN A 24 -22.67 -9.36 -1.60
CA ASN A 24 -23.87 -10.05 -2.05
C ASN A 24 -24.19 -11.32 -1.24
N LYS A 25 -23.40 -11.64 -0.22
CA LYS A 25 -23.58 -12.78 0.67
C LYS A 25 -24.15 -12.32 2.02
N ASP A 26 -24.86 -13.24 2.70
CA ASP A 26 -25.19 -13.03 4.10
C ASP A 26 -23.92 -13.14 4.94
N LEU A 27 -23.33 -11.99 5.24
CA LEU A 27 -22.01 -11.88 5.89
C LEU A 27 -22.15 -11.19 7.24
N ILE A 28 -21.39 -11.68 8.22
CA ILE A 28 -21.20 -11.03 9.50
C ILE A 28 -19.71 -10.80 9.75
N LEU A 29 -19.34 -9.57 10.16
CA LEU A 29 -17.98 -9.20 10.54
C LEU A 29 -17.93 -8.95 12.04
N PHE A 30 -17.05 -9.64 12.73
CA PHE A 30 -16.77 -9.47 14.16
C PHE A 30 -15.51 -8.63 14.34
N GLU A 31 -15.60 -7.56 15.10
CA GLU A 31 -14.45 -6.74 15.48
C GLU A 31 -14.42 -6.57 17.00
N LYS A 32 -13.27 -6.76 17.62
CA LYS A 32 -13.09 -6.62 19.08
C LYS A 32 -12.95 -5.17 19.53
N ASP A 33 -12.45 -4.30 18.62
CA ASP A 33 -12.22 -2.89 18.92
C ASP A 33 -13.47 -2.08 18.53
N LYS A 34 -13.69 -0.98 19.23
CA LYS A 34 -14.73 -0.01 18.88
C LYS A 34 -14.44 0.76 17.59
N ASN A 35 -13.18 0.83 17.19
CA ASN A 35 -12.75 1.48 15.95
C ASN A 35 -12.45 0.41 14.91
N LEU A 36 -13.10 0.50 13.77
CA LEU A 36 -12.87 -0.39 12.64
C LEU A 36 -11.55 -0.05 11.94
N GLY A 37 -10.98 -1.03 11.23
CA GLY A 37 -9.82 -0.80 10.35
C GLY A 37 -8.49 -1.38 10.84
N GLY A 38 -8.42 -1.94 12.04
CA GLY A 38 -7.19 -2.52 12.60
C GLY A 38 -6.04 -1.51 12.65
N CYS A 39 -4.89 -1.83 12.05
CA CYS A 39 -3.75 -0.90 11.98
C CYS A 39 -4.00 0.36 11.12
N ALA A 40 -5.03 0.38 10.29
CA ALA A 40 -5.45 1.54 9.51
C ALA A 40 -6.65 2.26 10.14
N SER A 41 -6.98 1.96 11.40
CA SER A 41 -8.10 2.58 12.08
C SER A 41 -7.87 4.07 12.37
N THR A 42 -8.97 4.78 12.47
CA THR A 42 -8.99 6.20 12.88
C THR A 42 -9.81 6.34 14.14
N PHE A 43 -9.33 7.09 15.10
CA PHE A 43 -10.08 7.40 16.30
C PHE A 43 -10.29 8.92 16.48
N LYS A 44 -11.34 9.27 17.17
CA LYS A 44 -11.65 10.67 17.52
C LYS A 44 -11.27 10.95 18.96
N ARG A 45 -10.57 12.04 19.19
CA ARG A 45 -10.30 12.58 20.52
C ARG A 45 -10.61 14.07 20.53
N ASN A 46 -11.55 14.46 21.38
CA ASN A 46 -12.13 15.80 21.36
C ASN A 46 -12.73 16.11 19.97
N ALA A 47 -12.33 17.21 19.34
CA ALA A 47 -12.80 17.60 18.00
C ALA A 47 -11.89 17.11 16.85
N ALA A 48 -10.78 16.41 17.13
CA ALA A 48 -9.80 15.98 16.15
C ALA A 48 -9.85 14.48 15.88
N TYR A 49 -9.50 14.10 14.64
CA TYR A 49 -9.32 12.71 14.20
C TYR A 49 -7.84 12.38 14.12
N PHE A 50 -7.49 11.18 14.55
CA PHE A 50 -6.13 10.68 14.58
C PHE A 50 -6.08 9.29 13.94
N ASN A 51 -5.10 9.08 13.08
CA ASN A 51 -4.81 7.73 12.58
C ASN A 51 -4.08 6.92 13.66
N ALA A 52 -4.52 5.67 13.87
CA ALA A 52 -3.90 4.78 14.86
C ALA A 52 -2.58 4.17 14.38
N GLY A 53 -2.34 4.17 13.08
CA GLY A 53 -1.13 3.58 12.48
C GLY A 53 -0.92 4.02 11.05
N ALA A 54 -1.28 3.18 10.07
CA ALA A 54 -1.06 3.46 8.66
C ALA A 54 -1.81 4.73 8.20
N THR A 55 -1.07 5.68 7.64
CA THR A 55 -1.60 6.96 7.15
C THR A 55 -1.41 7.12 5.64
N THR A 56 -0.51 6.34 5.05
CA THR A 56 -0.20 6.39 3.63
C THR A 56 -1.01 5.35 2.88
N PHE A 57 -1.70 5.79 1.85
CA PHE A 57 -2.44 4.93 0.94
C PHE A 57 -1.61 4.79 -0.36
N VAL A 58 -1.24 3.55 -0.70
CA VAL A 58 -0.41 3.24 -1.88
C VAL A 58 -1.14 2.28 -2.81
N GLY A 59 -0.71 2.18 -4.06
CA GLY A 59 -1.29 1.22 -5.02
C GLY A 59 -2.66 1.62 -5.56
N TYR A 60 -2.97 2.92 -5.61
CA TYR A 60 -4.22 3.44 -6.17
C TYR A 60 -4.05 4.01 -7.59
N GLU A 61 -3.00 3.65 -8.28
CA GLU A 61 -2.82 3.97 -9.69
C GLU A 61 -3.57 2.99 -10.59
N ASN A 62 -3.79 3.38 -11.85
CA ASN A 62 -4.45 2.51 -12.82
C ASN A 62 -3.71 1.18 -12.97
N ASN A 63 -4.46 0.09 -13.02
CA ASN A 63 -3.98 -1.29 -13.06
C ASN A 63 -3.34 -1.82 -11.78
N HIS A 64 -3.27 -1.03 -10.71
CA HIS A 64 -2.80 -1.54 -9.42
C HIS A 64 -3.90 -2.32 -8.69
N PRO A 65 -3.54 -3.36 -7.90
CA PRO A 65 -4.51 -4.24 -7.26
C PRO A 65 -5.51 -3.52 -6.36
N ILE A 66 -5.07 -2.50 -5.63
CA ILE A 66 -5.93 -1.73 -4.72
C ILE A 66 -6.97 -0.94 -5.52
N LYS A 67 -6.54 -0.25 -6.59
CA LYS A 67 -7.47 0.48 -7.47
C LYS A 67 -8.52 -0.46 -8.06
N ASN A 68 -8.10 -1.62 -8.56
CA ASN A 68 -9.01 -2.60 -9.15
C ASN A 68 -10.06 -3.09 -8.14
N ILE A 69 -9.68 -3.32 -6.88
CA ILE A 69 -10.61 -3.73 -5.82
C ILE A 69 -11.61 -2.60 -5.52
N PHE A 70 -11.15 -1.36 -5.40
CA PHE A 70 -12.05 -0.22 -5.17
C PHE A 70 -13.05 -0.05 -6.31
N ASP A 71 -12.61 -0.22 -7.55
CA ASP A 71 -13.48 -0.17 -8.73
C ASP A 71 -14.52 -1.31 -8.71
N GLU A 72 -14.12 -2.53 -8.37
CA GLU A 72 -15.00 -3.69 -8.26
C GLU A 72 -16.08 -3.52 -7.18
N VAL A 73 -15.71 -2.96 -6.02
CA VAL A 73 -16.70 -2.71 -4.96
C VAL A 73 -17.52 -1.44 -5.17
N GLY A 74 -17.13 -0.59 -6.15
CA GLY A 74 -17.84 0.64 -6.48
C GLY A 74 -17.62 1.77 -5.47
N VAL A 75 -16.45 1.83 -4.82
CA VAL A 75 -16.13 2.85 -3.81
C VAL A 75 -15.01 3.75 -4.33
N ILE A 76 -15.22 5.07 -4.24
CA ILE A 76 -14.20 6.07 -4.53
C ILE A 76 -13.68 6.60 -3.18
N PRO A 77 -12.43 6.28 -2.81
CA PRO A 77 -11.86 6.77 -1.56
C PRO A 77 -11.55 8.27 -1.64
N ASN A 78 -11.80 8.97 -0.55
CA ASN A 78 -11.40 10.38 -0.42
C ASN A 78 -9.93 10.43 0.00
N ILE A 79 -9.04 10.48 -0.98
CA ILE A 79 -7.58 10.53 -0.79
C ILE A 79 -7.01 11.82 -1.36
N VAL A 80 -5.93 12.29 -0.75
CA VAL A 80 -5.18 13.47 -1.21
C VAL A 80 -3.77 13.03 -1.57
N GLU A 81 -3.33 13.38 -2.78
CA GLU A 81 -1.97 13.11 -3.20
C GLU A 81 -0.98 13.94 -2.40
N SER A 82 0.04 13.29 -1.84
CA SER A 82 1.13 13.98 -1.16
C SER A 82 2.18 14.44 -2.17
N LYS A 83 2.45 15.75 -2.22
CA LYS A 83 3.51 16.31 -3.07
C LYS A 83 4.89 15.78 -2.69
N ILE A 84 5.11 15.54 -1.39
CA ILE A 84 6.36 14.97 -0.87
C ILE A 84 6.01 13.63 -0.24
N ALA A 85 6.43 12.55 -0.87
CA ALA A 85 6.21 11.21 -0.34
C ALA A 85 7.05 10.94 0.91
N ILE A 86 8.34 11.32 0.88
CA ILE A 86 9.28 11.12 1.98
C ILE A 86 10.22 12.32 2.04
N ARG A 87 10.38 12.90 3.22
CA ARG A 87 11.44 13.87 3.51
C ARG A 87 12.52 13.22 4.34
N THR A 88 13.73 13.11 3.78
CA THR A 88 14.90 12.60 4.48
C THR A 88 15.74 13.78 5.00
N ILE A 89 16.01 13.75 6.31
CA ILE A 89 16.84 14.77 6.96
C ILE A 89 18.06 14.06 7.57
N GLN A 90 19.24 14.38 7.08
CA GLN A 90 20.50 13.83 7.60
C GLN A 90 21.55 14.93 7.67
N ASN A 91 22.16 15.12 8.83
CA ASN A 91 23.18 16.14 9.06
C ASN A 91 22.77 17.55 8.56
N LYS A 92 21.54 17.96 8.87
CA LYS A 92 20.92 19.22 8.44
C LYS A 92 20.70 19.35 6.91
N ARG A 93 20.97 18.30 6.14
CA ARG A 93 20.68 18.25 4.71
C ARG A 93 19.31 17.61 4.51
N ILE A 94 18.56 18.12 3.56
CA ILE A 94 17.19 17.68 3.29
C ILE A 94 17.11 17.20 1.85
N VAL A 95 16.53 16.02 1.66
CA VAL A 95 16.15 15.49 0.35
C VAL A 95 14.69 15.13 0.38
N ASP A 96 13.91 15.71 -0.52
CA ASP A 96 12.50 15.39 -0.70
C ASP A 96 12.35 14.39 -1.86
N ARG A 97 11.73 13.26 -1.56
CA ARG A 97 11.27 12.31 -2.58
C ARG A 97 9.88 12.73 -3.03
N VAL A 98 9.79 13.19 -4.27
CA VAL A 98 8.55 13.58 -4.93
C VAL A 98 8.17 12.55 -6.00
N ALA A 99 6.91 12.58 -6.48
CA ALA A 99 6.43 11.64 -7.48
C ALA A 99 7.16 11.78 -8.83
N ASN A 100 7.53 13.01 -9.22
CA ASN A 100 8.28 13.22 -10.44
C ASN A 100 9.73 12.73 -10.29
N PHE A 101 10.11 11.74 -11.09
CA PHE A 101 11.40 11.08 -11.00
C PHE A 101 12.58 12.02 -11.29
N GLU A 102 12.47 12.89 -12.27
CA GLU A 102 13.55 13.82 -12.64
C GLU A 102 13.74 14.92 -11.58
N GLU A 103 12.66 15.42 -11.03
CA GLU A 103 12.69 16.36 -9.91
C GLU A 103 13.31 15.73 -8.68
N PHE A 104 12.93 14.50 -8.35
CA PHE A 104 13.56 13.75 -7.24
C PHE A 104 15.06 13.57 -7.45
N LEU A 105 15.50 13.16 -8.65
CA LEU A 105 16.93 13.01 -8.95
C LEU A 105 17.70 14.33 -8.85
N THR A 106 17.07 15.42 -9.27
CA THR A 106 17.67 16.75 -9.14
C THR A 106 17.83 17.13 -7.67
N ASN A 107 16.78 16.94 -6.86
CA ASN A 107 16.83 17.19 -5.41
C ASN A 107 17.91 16.36 -4.72
N LEU A 108 18.00 15.08 -5.06
CA LEU A 108 19.00 14.16 -4.53
C LEU A 108 20.42 14.58 -4.92
N ASN A 109 20.66 14.85 -6.20
CA ASN A 109 21.98 15.19 -6.70
C ASN A 109 22.50 16.55 -6.21
N ASN A 110 21.61 17.50 -5.94
CA ASN A 110 21.99 18.79 -5.33
C ASN A 110 22.54 18.62 -3.90
N VAL A 111 22.18 17.54 -3.21
CA VAL A 111 22.56 17.31 -1.81
C VAL A 111 23.59 16.19 -1.68
N TYR A 112 23.39 15.10 -2.42
CA TYR A 112 24.20 13.87 -2.40
C TYR A 112 24.48 13.38 -3.82
N TYR A 113 25.33 14.12 -4.54
CA TYR A 113 25.70 13.72 -5.89
C TYR A 113 26.48 12.40 -5.92
N HIS A 114 26.05 11.49 -6.76
CA HIS A 114 26.80 10.30 -7.13
C HIS A 114 26.49 9.93 -8.59
N LYS A 115 27.51 9.55 -9.35
CA LYS A 115 27.40 9.23 -10.79
C LYS A 115 26.38 8.14 -11.10
N ASN A 116 26.13 7.23 -10.15
CA ASN A 116 25.23 6.09 -10.32
C ASN A 116 23.81 6.36 -9.77
N ASN A 117 23.50 7.54 -9.21
CA ASN A 117 22.18 7.83 -8.62
C ASN A 117 21.05 7.55 -9.63
N ARG A 118 21.20 8.01 -10.88
CA ARG A 118 20.18 7.80 -11.90
C ARG A 118 19.94 6.31 -12.18
N VAL A 119 21.00 5.55 -12.37
CA VAL A 119 20.90 4.10 -12.67
C VAL A 119 20.28 3.36 -11.50
N PHE A 120 20.74 3.62 -10.28
CA PHE A 120 20.22 2.99 -9.08
C PHE A 120 18.72 3.24 -8.90
N TRP A 121 18.31 4.51 -8.91
CA TRP A 121 16.92 4.87 -8.66
C TRP A 121 15.98 4.49 -9.81
N LYS A 122 16.47 4.47 -11.05
CA LYS A 122 15.73 3.94 -12.19
C LYS A 122 15.47 2.45 -12.01
N THR A 123 16.48 1.68 -11.61
CA THR A 123 16.31 0.25 -11.31
C THR A 123 15.30 0.01 -10.19
N ILE A 124 15.37 0.79 -9.10
CA ILE A 124 14.38 0.69 -8.00
C ILE A 124 12.97 0.97 -8.52
N LYS A 125 12.78 1.99 -9.34
CA LYS A 125 11.48 2.30 -9.93
C LYS A 125 10.97 1.15 -10.81
N GLU A 126 11.80 0.58 -11.66
CA GLU A 126 11.44 -0.54 -12.53
C GLU A 126 11.05 -1.79 -11.73
N ILE A 127 11.76 -2.07 -10.63
CA ILE A 127 11.42 -3.16 -9.71
C ILE A 127 10.05 -2.91 -9.06
N ASP A 128 9.80 -1.71 -8.57
CA ASP A 128 8.54 -1.33 -7.95
C ASP A 128 7.36 -1.49 -8.93
N GLU A 129 7.49 -0.98 -10.14
CA GLU A 129 6.47 -1.12 -11.19
C GLU A 129 6.18 -2.60 -11.51
N ARG A 130 7.21 -3.44 -11.56
CA ARG A 130 7.03 -4.89 -11.75
C ARG A 130 6.28 -5.54 -10.58
N PHE A 131 6.56 -5.14 -9.34
CA PHE A 131 5.84 -5.66 -8.17
C PHE A 131 4.34 -5.40 -8.24
N TRP A 132 3.92 -4.22 -8.68
CA TRP A 132 2.51 -3.88 -8.82
C TRP A 132 1.78 -4.69 -9.90
N THR A 133 2.51 -5.24 -10.87
CA THR A 133 1.94 -6.09 -11.93
C THR A 133 1.86 -7.58 -11.56
N LEU A 134 2.37 -7.98 -10.40
CA LEU A 134 2.32 -9.36 -9.94
C LEU A 134 0.88 -9.85 -9.74
N LYS A 135 0.47 -10.84 -10.55
CA LYS A 135 -0.84 -11.49 -10.42
C LYS A 135 -0.92 -12.46 -9.24
N LYS A 136 0.22 -12.89 -8.70
CA LYS A 136 0.31 -13.83 -7.57
C LYS A 136 1.43 -13.43 -6.65
N VAL A 137 1.15 -13.41 -5.36
CA VAL A 137 2.15 -13.22 -4.31
C VAL A 137 2.59 -14.59 -3.81
N TYR A 138 3.89 -14.84 -3.84
CA TYR A 138 4.47 -16.08 -3.36
C TYR A 138 4.90 -15.91 -1.90
N PHE A 139 4.27 -16.67 -0.99
CA PHE A 139 4.59 -16.65 0.43
C PHE A 139 5.53 -17.79 0.81
N ALA A 140 6.24 -17.61 1.91
CA ALA A 140 7.20 -18.57 2.46
C ALA A 140 6.66 -20.01 2.59
N LYS A 141 5.38 -20.17 2.86
CA LYS A 141 4.73 -21.48 2.99
C LYS A 141 4.78 -22.35 1.72
N TYR A 142 5.08 -21.75 0.57
CA TYR A 142 5.22 -22.47 -0.70
C TYR A 142 6.65 -22.98 -0.94
N GLY A 143 7.57 -22.80 0.02
CA GLY A 143 8.93 -23.32 0.00
C GLY A 143 9.89 -22.58 -0.92
N LEU A 144 11.10 -23.13 -1.05
CA LEU A 144 12.22 -22.54 -1.81
C LEU A 144 11.87 -22.23 -3.27
N GLN A 145 11.03 -23.03 -3.91
CA GLN A 145 10.62 -22.80 -5.30
C GLN A 145 9.83 -21.47 -5.47
N ALA A 146 9.04 -21.09 -4.48
CA ALA A 146 8.30 -19.84 -4.51
C ALA A 146 9.25 -18.64 -4.38
N TYR A 147 10.27 -18.75 -3.52
CA TYR A 147 11.30 -17.71 -3.41
C TYR A 147 12.12 -17.59 -4.70
N ALA A 148 12.54 -18.71 -5.30
CA ALA A 148 13.28 -18.71 -6.55
C ALA A 148 12.48 -18.04 -7.68
N LYS A 149 11.19 -18.33 -7.81
CA LYS A 149 10.30 -17.70 -8.82
C LYS A 149 10.13 -16.21 -8.58
N THR A 150 9.98 -15.78 -7.33
CA THR A 150 9.88 -14.35 -7.00
C THR A 150 11.20 -13.63 -7.27
N ALA A 151 12.34 -14.23 -6.90
CA ALA A 151 13.66 -13.68 -7.15
C ALA A 151 13.95 -13.55 -8.65
N LEU A 152 13.61 -14.56 -9.46
CA LEU A 152 13.74 -14.51 -10.92
C LEU A 152 12.87 -13.41 -11.53
N PHE A 153 11.63 -13.26 -11.07
CA PHE A 153 10.74 -12.20 -11.53
C PHE A 153 11.31 -10.79 -11.27
N VAL A 154 11.99 -10.60 -10.15
CA VAL A 154 12.61 -9.30 -9.79
C VAL A 154 13.93 -9.07 -10.54
N ALA A 155 14.61 -10.14 -10.97
CA ALA A 155 15.90 -10.08 -11.66
C ALA A 155 15.80 -9.90 -13.19
N GLU A 156 14.64 -10.22 -13.79
CA GLU A 156 14.34 -9.95 -15.21
C GLU A 156 13.94 -8.48 -15.45
#